data_96d11bddfcacde768b85915534b0e6d8
#
_entry.id   96d11bddfcacde768b85915534b0e6d8
#
_cell.length_a   1.000
_cell.length_b   1.000
_cell.length_c   1.000
_cell.angle_alpha   90.00
_cell.angle_beta   90.00
_cell.angle_gamma   90.00
#
_symmetry.space_group_name_H-M   'P 1'
#
loop_
_entity.id
_entity.type
_entity.pdbx_description
1 polymer ?
#
loop_
_entity_poly.entity_id
_entity_poly.type
_entity_poly.pdbx_seq_one_letter_code
_entity_poly.pdbx_strand_id
1 'polypeptide(L)'
;MRHEFKHQISPGEDLVLSQRLRKLFPHDKHGGPLGSYRVTSLYFDTPYDSAYREKLDGVDKREKFRLRYYGTDLSFIRLEKKFKRKGLCGKRSVSLTKDEAEKILKGEDKFLLESGDPLLIELYSKIQGTGLRPKTIVRYDREAFVYAPGNVRITLDRNLYTGLGSRDFFNTEFTGIKAMDFSRVLEVKYDEFLPELVRMAVQVPGRQAGACSKYALCRRFD
;
A
#
# COMPACT_ATOMS: atom_id res chain seq x y z
N MET A 1 -1.10 -9.99 14.32
CA MET A 1 -0.20 -9.73 13.17
C MET A 1 -0.51 -10.77 12.12
N ARG A 2 -0.26 -10.48 10.84
CA ARG A 2 -0.67 -11.35 9.73
C ARG A 2 0.53 -11.81 8.94
N HIS A 3 0.46 -13.03 8.40
CA HIS A 3 1.40 -13.51 7.39
C HIS A 3 1.11 -12.83 6.05
N GLU A 4 2.16 -12.60 5.28
CA GLU A 4 2.07 -11.96 3.96
C GLU A 4 3.15 -12.55 3.04
N PHE A 5 2.74 -13.00 1.87
CA PHE A 5 3.69 -13.29 0.79
C PHE A 5 3.29 -12.58 -0.50
N LYS A 6 4.27 -12.36 -1.36
CA LYS A 6 4.10 -11.66 -2.64
C LYS A 6 4.84 -12.38 -3.74
N HIS A 7 4.22 -12.35 -4.93
CA HIS A 7 4.87 -12.77 -6.16
C HIS A 7 4.75 -11.65 -7.19
N GLN A 8 5.84 -11.39 -7.89
CA GLN A 8 5.76 -10.65 -9.14
C GLN A 8 5.32 -11.63 -10.23
N ILE A 9 4.28 -11.27 -10.96
CA ILE A 9 3.66 -12.11 -11.98
C ILE A 9 3.60 -11.35 -13.30
N SER A 10 3.62 -12.10 -14.40
CA SER A 10 3.43 -11.57 -15.74
C SER A 10 1.95 -11.22 -16.02
N PRO A 11 1.66 -10.45 -17.09
CA PRO A 11 0.28 -10.19 -17.51
C PRO A 11 -0.53 -11.46 -17.82
N GLY A 12 0.10 -12.49 -18.40
CA GLY A 12 -0.55 -13.76 -18.68
C GLY A 12 -0.90 -14.53 -17.40
N GLU A 13 0.02 -14.63 -16.45
CA GLU A 13 -0.23 -15.24 -15.15
C GLU A 13 -1.33 -14.49 -14.37
N ASP A 14 -1.34 -13.17 -14.42
CA ASP A 14 -2.38 -12.32 -13.81
C ASP A 14 -3.77 -12.63 -14.39
N LEU A 15 -3.87 -12.75 -15.72
CA LEU A 15 -5.14 -13.09 -16.37
C LEU A 15 -5.67 -14.44 -15.90
N VAL A 16 -4.83 -15.48 -15.91
CA VAL A 16 -5.19 -16.83 -15.46
C VAL A 16 -5.59 -16.84 -13.99
N LEU A 17 -4.81 -16.16 -13.13
CA LEU A 17 -5.12 -16.05 -11.70
C LEU A 17 -6.42 -15.30 -11.46
N SER A 18 -6.64 -14.17 -12.11
CA SER A 18 -7.88 -13.39 -11.97
C SER A 18 -9.10 -14.22 -12.34
N GLN A 19 -9.08 -14.93 -13.47
CA GLN A 19 -10.17 -15.80 -13.88
C GLN A 19 -10.44 -16.95 -12.90
N ARG A 20 -9.36 -17.56 -12.39
CA ARG A 20 -9.45 -18.64 -11.38
C ARG A 20 -10.03 -18.13 -10.07
N LEU A 21 -9.51 -17.01 -9.58
CA LEU A 21 -9.92 -16.45 -8.29
C LEU A 21 -11.39 -15.98 -8.31
N ARG A 22 -11.85 -15.39 -9.41
CA ARG A 22 -13.27 -14.98 -9.60
C ARG A 22 -14.25 -16.15 -9.51
N LYS A 23 -13.83 -17.35 -9.88
CA LYS A 23 -14.67 -18.55 -9.79
C LYS A 23 -14.71 -19.17 -8.40
N LEU A 24 -13.70 -18.91 -7.57
CA LEU A 24 -13.51 -19.56 -6.29
C LEU A 24 -13.82 -18.66 -5.08
N PHE A 25 -13.64 -17.35 -5.21
CA PHE A 25 -13.72 -16.42 -4.09
C PHE A 25 -14.53 -15.17 -4.43
N PRO A 26 -15.33 -14.68 -3.49
CA PRO A 26 -16.01 -13.39 -3.65
C PRO A 26 -15.00 -12.25 -3.64
N HIS A 27 -15.33 -11.19 -4.38
CA HIS A 27 -14.59 -9.94 -4.29
C HIS A 27 -14.75 -9.29 -2.92
N ASP A 28 -13.74 -8.50 -2.54
CA ASP A 28 -13.83 -7.59 -1.41
C ASP A 28 -14.99 -6.59 -1.64
N LYS A 29 -15.74 -6.29 -0.60
CA LYS A 29 -16.89 -5.36 -0.62
C LYS A 29 -16.58 -3.97 -1.20
N HIS A 30 -15.30 -3.58 -1.26
CA HIS A 30 -14.84 -2.31 -1.81
C HIS A 30 -14.55 -2.37 -3.32
N GLY A 31 -14.70 -3.55 -3.95
CA GLY A 31 -14.29 -3.80 -5.34
C GLY A 31 -15.18 -3.14 -6.41
N GLY A 32 -16.27 -2.50 -6.04
CA GLY A 32 -17.23 -1.95 -7.00
C GLY A 32 -17.79 -3.02 -7.97
N PRO A 33 -18.51 -2.61 -9.03
CA PRO A 33 -19.14 -3.55 -9.97
C PRO A 33 -18.14 -4.43 -10.75
N LEU A 34 -16.93 -3.94 -10.94
CA LEU A 34 -15.88 -4.66 -11.68
C LEU A 34 -14.93 -5.47 -10.76
N GLY A 35 -15.20 -5.51 -9.46
CA GLY A 35 -14.35 -6.19 -8.49
C GLY A 35 -12.98 -5.54 -8.28
N SER A 36 -12.75 -4.36 -8.85
CA SER A 36 -11.47 -3.65 -8.79
C SER A 36 -11.65 -2.18 -8.39
N TYR A 37 -10.62 -1.60 -7.82
CA TYR A 37 -10.59 -0.19 -7.42
C TYR A 37 -9.18 0.37 -7.46
N ARG A 38 -9.09 1.67 -7.67
CA ARG A 38 -7.84 2.42 -7.65
C ARG A 38 -7.40 2.69 -6.23
N VAL A 39 -6.13 2.56 -5.98
CA VAL A 39 -5.49 2.90 -4.70
C VAL A 39 -4.47 3.98 -4.94
N THR A 40 -4.67 5.14 -4.34
CA THR A 40 -3.72 6.26 -4.38
C THR A 40 -3.12 6.45 -2.99
N SER A 41 -1.82 6.51 -2.91
CA SER A 41 -1.10 6.72 -1.64
C SER A 41 0.03 7.72 -1.82
N LEU A 42 0.14 8.67 -0.91
CA LEU A 42 1.28 9.58 -0.81
C LEU A 42 2.16 9.10 0.34
N TYR A 43 3.36 8.67 0.03
CA TYR A 43 4.33 8.20 1.03
C TYR A 43 5.17 9.35 1.55
N PHE A 44 5.50 9.24 2.83
CA PHE A 44 6.42 10.14 3.52
C PHE A 44 7.79 9.49 3.65
N ASP A 45 8.83 10.31 3.57
CA ASP A 45 10.20 9.91 3.88
C ASP A 45 10.98 11.10 4.46
N THR A 46 12.12 10.81 5.06
CA THR A 46 13.05 11.85 5.54
C THR A 46 13.82 12.46 4.37
N PRO A 47 14.50 13.61 4.55
CA PRO A 47 15.42 14.17 3.56
C PRO A 47 16.51 13.18 3.10
N TYR A 48 16.86 12.23 3.97
CA TYR A 48 17.92 11.22 3.73
C TYR A 48 17.38 9.90 3.15
N ASP A 49 16.08 9.85 2.78
CA ASP A 49 15.42 8.66 2.22
C ASP A 49 15.49 7.43 3.13
N SER A 50 15.36 7.64 4.45
CA SER A 50 15.55 6.59 5.45
C SER A 50 14.63 5.39 5.22
N ALA A 51 13.32 5.61 4.98
CA ALA A 51 12.37 4.51 4.77
C ALA A 51 12.63 3.74 3.45
N TYR A 52 13.22 4.40 2.45
CA TYR A 52 13.64 3.78 1.20
C TYR A 52 14.89 2.91 1.43
N ARG A 53 15.94 3.48 2.05
CA ARG A 53 17.20 2.78 2.34
C ARG A 53 16.99 1.59 3.27
N GLU A 54 16.31 1.77 4.39
CA GLU A 54 15.98 0.67 5.33
C GLU A 54 15.25 -0.50 4.64
N LYS A 55 14.45 -0.20 3.60
CA LYS A 55 13.79 -1.24 2.81
C LYS A 55 14.75 -1.97 1.89
N LEU A 56 15.71 -1.29 1.25
CA LEU A 56 16.72 -1.88 0.38
C LEU A 56 17.70 -2.73 1.21
N ASP A 57 18.18 -2.20 2.31
CA ASP A 57 19.15 -2.83 3.20
C ASP A 57 18.54 -3.98 4.04
N GLY A 58 17.22 -4.17 3.92
CA GLY A 58 16.54 -5.25 4.63
C GLY A 58 16.41 -5.07 6.14
N VAL A 59 16.65 -3.85 6.67
CA VAL A 59 16.58 -3.54 8.10
C VAL A 59 15.29 -4.08 8.71
N ASP A 60 15.39 -4.84 9.82
CA ASP A 60 14.22 -5.47 10.43
C ASP A 60 13.30 -4.43 11.10
N LYS A 61 13.87 -3.53 11.91
CA LYS A 61 13.11 -2.47 12.56
C LYS A 61 12.96 -1.29 11.61
N ARG A 62 11.84 -1.23 10.90
CA ARG A 62 11.55 -0.15 9.96
C ARG A 62 10.09 0.25 9.98
N GLU A 63 9.83 1.49 9.60
CA GLU A 63 8.48 2.04 9.53
C GLU A 63 8.32 2.95 8.32
N LYS A 64 7.08 3.20 7.91
CA LYS A 64 6.75 4.18 6.89
C LYS A 64 5.32 4.68 7.03
N PHE A 65 5.17 5.97 6.82
CA PHE A 65 3.91 6.67 6.85
C PHE A 65 3.40 6.92 5.44
N ARG A 66 2.08 6.94 5.29
CA ARG A 66 1.43 7.35 4.04
C ARG A 66 0.02 7.88 4.31
N LEU A 67 -0.41 8.82 3.48
CA LEU A 67 -1.83 9.11 3.28
C LEU A 67 -2.36 8.19 2.18
N ARG A 68 -3.64 7.81 2.26
CA ARG A 68 -4.27 6.93 1.28
C ARG A 68 -5.76 7.24 1.13
N TYR A 69 -6.23 7.19 -0.13
CA TYR A 69 -7.64 7.12 -0.48
C TYR A 69 -7.89 6.06 -1.56
N TYR A 70 -9.15 5.77 -1.84
CA TYR A 70 -9.59 4.74 -2.77
C TYR A 70 -10.52 5.32 -3.83
N GLY A 71 -10.36 4.88 -5.08
CA GLY A 71 -11.11 5.44 -6.21
C GLY A 71 -10.86 6.94 -6.37
N THR A 72 -11.96 7.67 -6.43
CA THR A 72 -12.02 9.14 -6.47
C THR A 72 -12.58 9.74 -5.17
N ASP A 73 -12.86 8.91 -4.17
CA ASP A 73 -13.48 9.32 -2.92
C ASP A 73 -12.45 9.96 -1.98
N LEU A 74 -12.48 11.29 -1.91
CA LEU A 74 -11.65 12.09 -1.00
C LEU A 74 -12.31 12.34 0.36
N SER A 75 -13.53 11.85 0.59
CA SER A 75 -14.18 11.93 1.91
C SER A 75 -13.58 10.94 2.91
N PHE A 76 -12.85 9.94 2.42
CA PHE A 76 -12.27 8.88 3.23
C PHE A 76 -10.77 8.75 3.02
N ILE A 77 -10.02 9.65 3.65
CA ILE A 77 -8.56 9.62 3.63
C ILE A 77 -8.05 8.95 4.91
N ARG A 78 -7.05 8.10 4.78
CA ARG A 78 -6.38 7.45 5.92
C ARG A 78 -4.92 7.82 6.01
N LEU A 79 -4.50 8.25 7.18
CA LEU A 79 -3.11 8.16 7.59
C LEU A 79 -2.83 6.71 8.01
N GLU A 80 -1.82 6.09 7.43
CA GLU A 80 -1.40 4.74 7.78
C GLU A 80 0.09 4.72 8.10
N LYS A 81 0.45 4.11 9.23
CA LYS A 81 1.80 3.71 9.57
C LYS A 81 1.92 2.20 9.40
N LYS A 82 2.82 1.76 8.53
CA LYS A 82 3.27 0.37 8.46
C LYS A 82 4.61 0.24 9.15
N PHE A 83 4.76 -0.80 9.95
CA PHE A 83 6.02 -1.11 10.62
C PHE A 83 6.33 -2.59 10.57
N LYS A 84 7.62 -2.91 10.64
CA LYS A 84 8.13 -4.28 10.78
C LYS A 84 9.01 -4.35 12.03
N ARG A 85 8.88 -5.44 12.77
CA ARG A 85 9.70 -5.77 13.96
C ARG A 85 9.81 -7.28 14.09
N LYS A 86 11.01 -7.82 14.24
CA LYS A 86 11.28 -9.26 14.41
C LYS A 86 10.56 -10.09 13.35
N GLY A 87 10.70 -9.69 12.08
CA GLY A 87 10.06 -10.36 10.96
C GLY A 87 8.55 -10.11 10.79
N LEU A 88 7.85 -9.63 11.82
CA LEU A 88 6.40 -9.43 11.83
C LEU A 88 6.00 -8.03 11.36
N CYS A 89 4.92 -7.97 10.57
CA CYS A 89 4.38 -6.71 10.04
C CYS A 89 3.16 -6.25 10.83
N GLY A 90 3.15 -4.97 11.22
CA GLY A 90 2.02 -4.31 11.83
C GLY A 90 1.57 -3.09 11.04
N LYS A 91 0.34 -2.65 11.32
CA LYS A 91 -0.25 -1.43 10.77
C LYS A 91 -1.08 -0.72 11.82
N ARG A 92 -0.92 0.61 11.89
CA ARG A 92 -1.87 1.52 12.57
C ARG A 92 -2.46 2.44 11.52
N SER A 93 -3.69 2.91 11.74
CA SER A 93 -4.35 3.85 10.83
C SER A 93 -5.38 4.69 11.54
N VAL A 94 -5.50 5.94 11.14
CA VAL A 94 -6.52 6.89 11.57
C VAL A 94 -7.15 7.53 10.33
N SER A 95 -8.44 7.87 10.41
CA SER A 95 -9.14 8.59 9.34
C SER A 95 -8.86 10.09 9.47
N LEU A 96 -8.72 10.75 8.33
CA LEU A 96 -8.56 12.19 8.22
C LEU A 96 -9.62 12.75 7.28
N THR A 97 -10.05 13.95 7.55
CA THR A 97 -10.78 14.77 6.57
C THR A 97 -9.84 15.24 5.47
N LYS A 98 -10.41 15.69 4.35
CA LYS A 98 -9.60 16.27 3.26
C LYS A 98 -8.84 17.51 3.75
N ASP A 99 -9.48 18.37 4.54
CA ASP A 99 -8.88 19.60 5.07
C ASP A 99 -7.68 19.29 5.99
N GLU A 100 -7.79 18.30 6.87
CA GLU A 100 -6.68 17.85 7.72
C GLU A 100 -5.51 17.31 6.89
N ALA A 101 -5.81 16.51 5.87
CA ALA A 101 -4.78 16.00 4.97
C ALA A 101 -4.12 17.13 4.16
N GLU A 102 -4.87 18.15 3.71
CA GLU A 102 -4.33 19.34 3.05
C GLU A 102 -3.42 20.15 3.98
N LYS A 103 -3.82 20.35 5.24
CA LYS A 103 -2.98 21.01 6.25
C LYS A 103 -1.63 20.32 6.41
N ILE A 104 -1.62 18.98 6.50
CA ILE A 104 -0.37 18.20 6.57
C ILE A 104 0.51 18.49 5.35
N LEU A 105 -0.06 18.54 4.14
CA LEU A 105 0.70 18.78 2.91
C LEU A 105 1.24 20.21 2.81
N LYS A 106 0.56 21.18 3.43
CA LYS A 106 0.99 22.60 3.53
C LYS A 106 2.03 22.82 4.64
N GLY A 107 2.26 21.83 5.52
CA GLY A 107 3.12 21.97 6.68
C GLY A 107 2.44 22.63 7.88
N GLU A 108 1.12 22.73 7.87
CA GLU A 108 0.29 23.23 8.96
C GLU A 108 -0.02 22.08 9.93
N ASP A 109 0.98 21.58 10.63
CA ASP A 109 0.94 20.29 11.33
C ASP A 109 0.67 20.38 12.85
N LYS A 110 0.51 21.58 13.41
CA LYS A 110 0.30 21.78 14.86
C LYS A 110 -0.94 21.05 15.40
N PHE A 111 -2.04 20.99 14.61
CA PHE A 111 -3.27 20.31 15.00
C PHE A 111 -3.04 18.82 15.28
N LEU A 112 -2.01 18.20 14.70
CA LEU A 112 -1.66 16.80 14.94
C LEU A 112 -1.30 16.55 16.42
N LEU A 113 -0.61 17.52 17.05
CA LEU A 113 -0.25 17.44 18.48
C LEU A 113 -1.50 17.57 19.37
N GLU A 114 -2.45 18.41 18.95
CA GLU A 114 -3.67 18.72 19.72
C GLU A 114 -4.79 17.66 19.51
N SER A 115 -4.60 16.75 18.54
CA SER A 115 -5.62 15.77 18.15
C SER A 115 -5.97 14.71 19.21
N GLY A 116 -5.07 14.47 20.17
CA GLY A 116 -5.20 13.37 21.14
C GLY A 116 -4.99 11.97 20.56
N ASP A 117 -4.88 11.81 19.23
CA ASP A 117 -4.65 10.49 18.60
C ASP A 117 -3.14 10.15 18.60
N PRO A 118 -2.76 8.98 19.17
CA PRO A 118 -1.35 8.63 19.28
C PRO A 118 -0.61 8.52 17.94
N LEU A 119 -1.30 8.19 16.84
CA LEU A 119 -0.67 8.07 15.52
C LEU A 119 -0.43 9.45 14.89
N LEU A 120 -1.32 10.41 15.12
CA LEU A 120 -1.18 11.80 14.66
C LEU A 120 -0.07 12.50 15.44
N ILE A 121 -0.03 12.33 16.76
CA ILE A 121 1.06 12.85 17.61
C ILE A 121 2.41 12.24 17.19
N GLU A 122 2.43 10.93 16.89
CA GLU A 122 3.66 10.28 16.40
C GLU A 122 4.09 10.84 15.04
N LEU A 123 3.15 11.10 14.12
CA LEU A 123 3.46 11.74 12.84
C LEU A 123 4.07 13.13 13.07
N TYR A 124 3.46 13.95 13.93
CA TYR A 124 4.01 15.27 14.30
C TYR A 124 5.45 15.16 14.80
N SER A 125 5.68 14.28 15.77
CA SER A 125 7.03 14.04 16.31
C SER A 125 8.05 13.65 15.24
N LYS A 126 7.65 12.85 14.25
CA LYS A 126 8.52 12.47 13.11
C LYS A 126 8.77 13.65 12.16
N ILE A 127 7.75 14.46 11.88
CA ILE A 127 7.89 15.66 11.06
C ILE A 127 8.92 16.60 11.71
N GLN A 128 8.76 16.91 13.00
CA GLN A 128 9.64 17.83 13.71
C GLN A 128 11.04 17.24 13.97
N GLY A 129 11.11 15.98 14.39
CA GLY A 129 12.37 15.37 14.82
C GLY A 129 13.24 14.82 13.69
N THR A 130 12.65 14.36 12.60
CA THR A 130 13.40 13.71 11.50
C THR A 130 13.22 14.39 10.14
N GLY A 131 12.45 15.48 10.08
CA GLY A 131 12.12 16.14 8.82
C GLY A 131 11.26 15.27 7.89
N LEU A 132 10.43 14.36 8.45
CA LEU A 132 9.55 13.52 7.67
C LEU A 132 8.60 14.38 6.81
N ARG A 133 8.55 14.14 5.51
CA ARG A 133 7.78 14.97 4.56
C ARG A 133 7.15 14.13 3.45
N PRO A 134 6.09 14.63 2.79
CA PRO A 134 5.56 13.99 1.58
C PRO A 134 6.65 13.82 0.53
N LYS A 135 6.75 12.61 -0.06
CA LYS A 135 7.85 12.27 -0.96
C LYS A 135 7.38 11.83 -2.34
N THR A 136 6.55 10.81 -2.44
CA THR A 136 6.09 10.33 -3.74
C THR A 136 4.66 9.77 -3.69
N ILE A 137 3.92 10.00 -4.77
CA ILE A 137 2.60 9.42 -4.98
C ILE A 137 2.78 8.04 -5.63
N VAL A 138 2.11 7.05 -5.08
CA VAL A 138 2.05 5.68 -5.60
C VAL A 138 0.60 5.35 -5.90
N ARG A 139 0.29 5.12 -7.17
CA ARG A 139 -1.05 4.78 -7.66
C ARG A 139 -1.03 3.41 -8.35
N TYR A 140 -2.06 2.60 -8.11
CA TYR A 140 -2.23 1.32 -8.77
C TYR A 140 -3.69 0.87 -8.73
N ASP A 141 -4.06 -0.04 -9.63
CA ASP A 141 -5.36 -0.67 -9.65
C ASP A 141 -5.29 -2.01 -8.90
N ARG A 142 -6.30 -2.29 -8.08
CA ARG A 142 -6.37 -3.49 -7.23
C ARG A 142 -7.63 -4.26 -7.49
N GLU A 143 -7.51 -5.53 -7.80
CA GLU A 143 -8.56 -6.52 -7.69
C GLU A 143 -8.35 -7.32 -6.40
N ALA A 144 -9.37 -7.44 -5.56
CA ALA A 144 -9.25 -8.03 -4.24
C ALA A 144 -10.32 -9.09 -3.98
N PHE A 145 -9.89 -10.22 -3.43
CA PHE A 145 -10.72 -11.36 -3.07
C PHE A 145 -10.58 -11.66 -1.59
N VAL A 146 -11.63 -12.21 -1.00
CA VAL A 146 -11.67 -12.57 0.42
C VAL A 146 -12.09 -14.03 0.60
N TYR A 147 -11.56 -14.66 1.65
CA TYR A 147 -11.97 -15.99 2.04
C TYR A 147 -11.95 -16.07 3.58
N ALA A 148 -13.12 -16.37 4.17
CA ALA A 148 -13.31 -16.28 5.61
C ALA A 148 -12.42 -17.25 6.42
N PRO A 149 -12.28 -18.55 6.07
CA PRO A 149 -11.32 -19.42 6.75
C PRO A 149 -9.89 -18.88 6.63
N GLY A 150 -9.18 -18.78 7.76
CA GLY A 150 -7.84 -18.19 7.84
C GLY A 150 -7.81 -16.67 7.64
N ASN A 151 -8.98 -16.01 7.57
CA ASN A 151 -9.10 -14.57 7.31
C ASN A 151 -8.23 -14.13 6.11
N VAL A 152 -8.37 -14.87 4.99
CA VAL A 152 -7.50 -14.67 3.84
C VAL A 152 -7.96 -13.48 3.01
N ARG A 153 -7.00 -12.70 2.54
CA ARG A 153 -7.20 -11.67 1.52
C ARG A 153 -6.16 -11.84 0.42
N ILE A 154 -6.63 -12.03 -0.81
CA ILE A 154 -5.83 -12.16 -2.02
C ILE A 154 -5.99 -10.88 -2.83
N THR A 155 -4.91 -10.29 -3.31
CA THR A 155 -4.98 -9.09 -4.16
C THR A 155 -4.08 -9.22 -5.38
N LEU A 156 -4.60 -8.78 -6.51
CA LEU A 156 -3.86 -8.59 -7.76
C LEU A 156 -3.72 -7.08 -7.99
N ASP A 157 -2.50 -6.59 -7.90
CA ASP A 157 -2.17 -5.18 -8.07
C ASP A 157 -1.53 -4.95 -9.44
N ARG A 158 -2.13 -4.05 -10.21
CA ARG A 158 -1.82 -3.76 -11.62
C ARG A 158 -1.53 -2.28 -11.80
N ASN A 159 -0.95 -1.92 -12.94
CA ASN A 159 -0.83 -0.53 -13.37
C ASN A 159 -0.19 0.36 -12.29
N LEU A 160 1.04 0.00 -11.88
CA LEU A 160 1.77 0.77 -10.89
C LEU A 160 2.31 2.05 -11.54
N TYR A 161 1.89 3.21 -11.02
CA TYR A 161 2.35 4.53 -11.42
C TYR A 161 3.01 5.25 -10.24
N THR A 162 4.04 6.02 -10.57
CA THR A 162 4.68 6.96 -9.64
C THR A 162 4.37 8.39 -10.02
N GLY A 163 4.18 9.24 -9.01
CA GLY A 163 4.05 10.68 -9.19
C GLY A 163 5.38 11.40 -9.19
N LEU A 164 6.50 10.68 -9.08
CA LEU A 164 7.80 11.29 -8.79
C LEU A 164 7.67 12.25 -7.61
N GLY A 165 8.30 13.41 -7.64
CA GLY A 165 8.20 14.45 -6.63
C GLY A 165 6.89 15.23 -6.59
N SER A 166 5.86 14.86 -7.37
CA SER A 166 4.56 15.54 -7.36
C SER A 166 3.90 15.45 -5.99
N ARG A 167 3.32 16.58 -5.55
CA ARG A 167 2.52 16.70 -4.33
C ARG A 167 1.02 16.80 -4.61
N ASP A 168 0.61 16.64 -5.87
CA ASP A 168 -0.79 16.75 -6.31
C ASP A 168 -1.59 15.49 -5.95
N PHE A 169 -1.61 15.19 -4.67
CA PHE A 169 -2.21 13.97 -4.11
C PHE A 169 -3.73 13.90 -4.30
N PHE A 170 -4.40 15.05 -4.28
CA PHE A 170 -5.86 15.13 -4.37
C PHE A 170 -6.39 15.18 -5.81
N ASN A 171 -5.50 15.24 -6.79
CA ASN A 171 -5.90 15.14 -8.20
C ASN A 171 -6.25 13.69 -8.55
N THR A 172 -7.54 13.41 -8.65
CA THR A 172 -8.05 12.07 -8.97
C THR A 172 -7.71 11.66 -10.40
N GLU A 173 -7.52 12.62 -11.31
CA GLU A 173 -7.13 12.44 -12.71
C GLU A 173 -5.60 12.44 -12.93
N PHE A 174 -4.85 12.40 -11.84
CA PHE A 174 -3.39 12.43 -11.87
C PHE A 174 -2.82 11.38 -12.83
N THR A 175 -2.00 11.84 -13.77
CA THR A 175 -1.28 11.00 -14.73
C THR A 175 0.17 10.86 -14.28
N GLY A 176 0.52 9.70 -13.70
CA GLY A 176 1.89 9.42 -13.28
C GLY A 176 2.70 8.69 -14.35
N ILE A 177 3.99 8.52 -14.08
CA ILE A 177 4.88 7.68 -14.89
C ILE A 177 4.69 6.23 -14.46
N LYS A 178 4.61 5.33 -15.44
CA LYS A 178 4.47 3.90 -15.16
C LYS A 178 5.73 3.35 -14.51
N ALA A 179 5.61 2.86 -13.30
CA ALA A 179 6.78 2.39 -12.52
C ALA A 179 7.16 0.93 -12.81
N MET A 180 6.27 0.18 -13.48
CA MET A 180 6.51 -1.22 -13.89
C MET A 180 5.73 -1.51 -15.17
N ASP A 181 6.42 -1.84 -16.25
CA ASP A 181 5.78 -2.05 -17.56
C ASP A 181 5.03 -3.38 -17.66
N PHE A 182 5.60 -4.47 -17.17
CA PHE A 182 5.07 -5.82 -17.40
C PHE A 182 4.78 -6.62 -16.13
N SER A 183 5.10 -6.09 -14.96
CA SER A 183 4.91 -6.82 -13.73
C SER A 183 3.59 -6.47 -13.04
N ARG A 184 2.96 -7.50 -12.51
CA ARG A 184 1.82 -7.43 -11.60
C ARG A 184 2.26 -7.98 -10.26
N VAL A 185 1.51 -7.68 -9.21
CA VAL A 185 1.83 -8.19 -7.88
C VAL A 185 0.64 -8.97 -7.33
N LEU A 186 0.82 -10.27 -7.19
CA LEU A 186 -0.03 -11.08 -6.34
C LEU A 186 0.42 -10.91 -4.88
N GLU A 187 -0.50 -10.54 -4.00
CA GLU A 187 -0.26 -10.48 -2.54
C GLU A 187 -1.31 -11.33 -1.83
N VAL A 188 -0.89 -12.22 -0.97
CA VAL A 188 -1.77 -13.04 -0.13
C VAL A 188 -1.48 -12.74 1.32
N LYS A 189 -2.53 -12.42 2.08
CA LYS A 189 -2.50 -12.19 3.53
C LYS A 189 -3.41 -13.16 4.22
N TYR A 190 -2.95 -13.71 5.33
CA TYR A 190 -3.71 -14.65 6.16
C TYR A 190 -3.25 -14.56 7.62
N ASP A 191 -4.05 -15.07 8.54
CA ASP A 191 -3.72 -15.02 9.96
C ASP A 191 -2.84 -16.23 10.33
N GLU A 192 -3.34 -17.24 10.98
CA GLU A 192 -2.53 -18.34 11.53
C GLU A 192 -2.20 -19.41 10.49
N PHE A 193 -3.13 -19.71 9.57
CA PHE A 193 -2.94 -20.75 8.57
C PHE A 193 -3.47 -20.31 7.20
N LEU A 194 -2.86 -20.85 6.15
CA LEU A 194 -3.33 -20.68 4.78
C LEU A 194 -4.13 -21.92 4.36
N PRO A 195 -5.45 -21.79 4.12
CA PRO A 195 -6.26 -22.92 3.65
C PRO A 195 -5.73 -23.51 2.35
N GLU A 196 -5.79 -24.85 2.24
CA GLU A 196 -5.27 -25.59 1.07
C GLU A 196 -5.91 -25.11 -0.25
N LEU A 197 -7.23 -24.84 -0.24
CA LEU A 197 -7.92 -24.31 -1.41
C LEU A 197 -7.27 -22.99 -1.90
N VAL A 198 -6.91 -22.10 -0.97
CA VAL A 198 -6.25 -20.85 -1.32
C VAL A 198 -4.84 -21.12 -1.85
N ARG A 199 -4.09 -22.00 -1.18
CA ARG A 199 -2.73 -22.38 -1.59
C ARG A 199 -2.70 -22.88 -3.03
N MET A 200 -3.63 -23.75 -3.40
CA MET A 200 -3.77 -24.26 -4.76
C MET A 200 -4.22 -23.17 -5.75
N ALA A 201 -5.18 -22.34 -5.34
CA ALA A 201 -5.73 -21.29 -6.20
C ALA A 201 -4.71 -20.20 -6.57
N VAL A 202 -3.78 -19.88 -5.66
CA VAL A 202 -2.77 -18.82 -5.89
C VAL A 202 -1.44 -19.35 -6.42
N GLN A 203 -1.35 -20.64 -6.69
CA GLN A 203 -0.12 -21.26 -7.17
C GLN A 203 0.27 -20.72 -8.55
N VAL A 204 1.53 -20.27 -8.65
CA VAL A 204 2.14 -19.80 -9.89
C VAL A 204 3.41 -20.63 -10.13
N PRO A 205 3.44 -21.50 -11.15
CA PRO A 205 4.59 -22.35 -11.43
C PRO A 205 5.87 -21.55 -11.66
N GLY A 206 6.99 -22.05 -11.10
CA GLY A 206 8.31 -21.44 -11.31
C GLY A 206 8.54 -20.09 -10.63
N ARG A 207 7.60 -19.60 -9.79
CA ARG A 207 7.73 -18.34 -9.07
C ARG A 207 8.01 -18.55 -7.59
N GLN A 208 8.99 -17.84 -7.09
CA GLN A 208 9.26 -17.76 -5.65
C GLN A 208 8.66 -16.50 -5.05
N ALA A 209 8.21 -16.59 -3.80
CA ALA A 209 7.78 -15.44 -3.04
C ALA A 209 8.95 -14.49 -2.82
N GLY A 210 8.75 -13.22 -3.06
CA GLY A 210 9.78 -12.21 -2.96
C GLY A 210 9.34 -10.92 -2.28
N ALA A 211 10.33 -10.11 -1.91
CA ALA A 211 10.07 -8.80 -1.34
C ALA A 211 9.71 -7.81 -2.46
N CYS A 212 8.43 -7.46 -2.58
CA CYS A 212 7.97 -6.42 -3.49
C CYS A 212 7.46 -5.20 -2.70
N SER A 213 8.10 -4.05 -2.89
CA SER A 213 7.69 -2.78 -2.29
C SER A 213 7.33 -1.78 -3.37
N LYS A 214 6.03 -1.49 -3.52
CA LYS A 214 5.56 -0.48 -4.49
C LYS A 214 6.20 0.89 -4.26
N TYR A 215 6.40 1.28 -3.00
CA TYR A 215 7.13 2.50 -2.65
C TYR A 215 8.56 2.48 -3.20
N ALA A 216 9.33 1.40 -2.94
CA ALA A 216 10.70 1.33 -3.43
C ALA A 216 10.77 1.28 -4.97
N LEU A 217 9.81 0.61 -5.62
CA LEU A 217 9.73 0.60 -7.08
C LEU A 217 9.47 2.00 -7.66
N CYS A 218 8.56 2.76 -7.05
CA CYS A 218 8.24 4.12 -7.48
C CYS A 218 9.40 5.10 -7.21
N ARG A 219 10.25 4.83 -6.23
CA ARG A 219 11.41 5.66 -5.88
C ARG A 219 12.65 5.44 -6.76
N ARG A 220 12.62 4.46 -7.68
CA ARG A 220 13.74 4.20 -8.59
C ARG A 220 13.98 5.32 -9.60
N PHE A 221 12.99 6.19 -9.77
CA PHE A 221 13.01 7.27 -10.77
C PHE A 221 13.20 8.65 -10.16
N ASP A 222 13.36 8.73 -8.82
CA ASP A 222 13.59 9.98 -8.09
C ASP A 222 15.07 10.28 -7.88
#